data_fadb8c1902d77168b8dc5f0bc6398583
#
_entry.id   fadb8c1902d77168b8dc5f0bc6398583
#
_cell.length_a   1.000
_cell.length_b   1.000
_cell.length_c   1.000
_cell.angle_alpha   90.00
_cell.angle_beta   90.00
_cell.angle_gamma   90.00
#
_symmetry.space_group_name_H-M   'P 1'
#
loop_
_entity.id
_entity.type
_entity.pdbx_description
1 polymer ?
#
loop_
_entity_poly.entity_id
_entity_poly.type
_entity_poly.pdbx_seq_one_letter_code
_entity_poly.pdbx_strand_id
1 'polypeptide(L)'
;GIVESDGTLAIIDGVQRLSTIRDFIGNKFSLSKDMEPIIVNGEEKNLAGLKFTKLDEDTQSEILNAELEVYRMSDCTEKDVREIFRRQNAGKPLSSRHMRVVNESDVFNSEISNLVDHGFMDKVLSPTMRKNGSDRDIIIQTLMLISTNQDNDYTSFRSKDIDLFVSEHGDESIGKITALTEALDRLNESFEEETLKIPSTSLPMVLYSAYRITKDKKSFSRLVDEIRTFLDGYDSNDYYKQFLQSGTSNQENVRGRFDYWRETV
;
A
#
# COMPACT_ATOMS: atom_id res chain seq x y z
N GLY A 1 -11.09 9.99 -16.83
CA GLY A 1 -11.49 11.40 -16.60
C GLY A 1 -10.42 12.17 -15.83
N ILE A 2 -10.51 13.46 -15.91
CA ILE A 2 -9.62 14.40 -15.19
C ILE A 2 -10.47 15.41 -14.42
N VAL A 3 -9.95 15.88 -13.29
CA VAL A 3 -10.54 16.98 -12.52
C VAL A 3 -9.59 18.17 -12.52
N GLU A 4 -10.15 19.36 -12.56
CA GLU A 4 -9.39 20.62 -12.43
C GLU A 4 -9.55 21.18 -11.03
N SER A 5 -8.43 21.49 -10.38
CA SER A 5 -8.37 22.22 -9.14
C SER A 5 -7.20 23.19 -9.20
N ASP A 6 -7.46 24.47 -8.93
CA ASP A 6 -6.46 25.55 -8.90
C ASP A 6 -5.55 25.59 -10.15
N GLY A 7 -6.11 25.32 -11.33
CA GLY A 7 -5.38 25.28 -12.60
C GLY A 7 -4.55 24.01 -12.82
N THR A 8 -4.61 23.05 -11.91
CA THR A 8 -3.94 21.76 -12.04
C THR A 8 -4.95 20.70 -12.47
N LEU A 9 -4.54 19.83 -13.41
CA LEU A 9 -5.35 18.73 -13.90
C LEU A 9 -4.90 17.44 -13.21
N ALA A 10 -5.79 16.83 -12.41
CA ALA A 10 -5.57 15.54 -11.77
C ALA A 10 -6.33 14.44 -12.51
N ILE A 11 -5.68 13.32 -12.81
CA ILE A 11 -6.30 12.20 -13.51
C ILE A 11 -7.03 11.32 -12.48
N ILE A 12 -8.35 11.23 -12.62
CA ILE A 12 -9.20 10.36 -11.77
C ILE A 12 -9.17 8.91 -12.26
N ASP A 13 -9.24 8.70 -13.58
CA ASP A 13 -9.19 7.36 -14.19
C ASP A 13 -8.40 7.40 -15.49
N GLY A 14 -7.70 6.31 -15.77
CA GLY A 14 -6.89 6.13 -16.96
C GLY A 14 -5.38 6.30 -16.76
N VAL A 15 -4.90 6.54 -15.53
CA VAL A 15 -3.46 6.68 -15.22
C VAL A 15 -2.67 5.50 -15.74
N GLN A 16 -3.14 4.26 -15.52
CA GLN A 16 -2.43 3.06 -16.01
C GLN A 16 -2.38 3.00 -17.53
N ARG A 17 -3.48 3.31 -18.21
CA ARG A 17 -3.53 3.33 -19.68
C ARG A 17 -2.58 4.37 -20.25
N LEU A 18 -2.65 5.60 -19.74
CA LEU A 18 -1.76 6.69 -20.18
C LEU A 18 -0.29 6.41 -19.86
N SER A 19 0.01 5.86 -18.70
CA SER A 19 1.38 5.47 -18.32
C SER A 19 1.91 4.36 -19.23
N THR A 20 1.09 3.36 -19.55
CA THR A 20 1.47 2.28 -20.47
C THR A 20 1.76 2.81 -21.87
N ILE A 21 0.90 3.68 -22.42
CA ILE A 21 1.12 4.30 -23.72
C ILE A 21 2.41 5.12 -23.72
N ARG A 22 2.59 6.00 -22.72
CA ARG A 22 3.82 6.82 -22.56
C ARG A 22 5.07 5.94 -22.47
N ASP A 23 5.02 4.88 -21.67
CA ASP A 23 6.17 4.02 -21.41
C ASP A 23 6.49 3.14 -22.62
N PHE A 24 5.49 2.76 -23.43
CA PHE A 24 5.70 2.08 -24.70
C PHE A 24 6.34 3.00 -25.74
N ILE A 25 5.79 4.20 -25.93
CA ILE A 25 6.38 5.22 -26.84
C ILE A 25 7.82 5.57 -26.40
N GLY A 26 8.07 5.60 -25.08
CA GLY A 26 9.39 5.79 -24.49
C GLY A 26 10.31 4.56 -24.56
N ASN A 27 9.94 3.49 -25.27
CA ASN A 27 10.71 2.23 -25.43
C ASN A 27 11.04 1.50 -24.12
N LYS A 28 10.29 1.69 -23.05
CA LYS A 28 10.59 1.04 -21.76
C LYS A 28 10.27 -0.45 -21.77
N PHE A 29 9.33 -0.89 -22.59
CA PHE A 29 8.98 -2.29 -22.74
C PHE A 29 8.64 -2.64 -24.21
N SER A 30 8.48 -3.93 -24.51
CA SER A 30 8.04 -4.45 -25.80
C SER A 30 6.62 -5.00 -25.72
N LEU A 31 5.92 -5.08 -26.86
CA LEU A 31 4.65 -5.78 -26.99
C LEU A 31 4.79 -7.26 -26.59
N SER A 32 3.67 -7.89 -26.21
CA SER A 32 3.68 -9.32 -25.86
C SER A 32 4.21 -10.17 -27.02
N LYS A 33 5.00 -11.18 -26.70
CA LYS A 33 5.46 -12.16 -27.70
C LYS A 33 4.32 -13.06 -28.21
N ASP A 34 3.27 -13.18 -27.41
CA ASP A 34 2.07 -13.97 -27.74
C ASP A 34 0.96 -13.12 -28.36
N MET A 35 1.31 -11.91 -28.83
CA MET A 35 0.35 -11.03 -29.50
C MET A 35 0.05 -11.57 -30.91
N GLU A 36 -1.24 -11.72 -31.21
CA GLU A 36 -1.68 -12.06 -32.56
C GLU A 36 -1.43 -10.89 -33.53
N PRO A 37 -1.22 -11.17 -34.83
CA PRO A 37 -1.12 -10.13 -35.86
C PRO A 37 -2.36 -9.24 -35.82
N ILE A 38 -2.16 -7.95 -36.11
CA ILE A 38 -3.24 -6.96 -36.16
C ILE A 38 -3.27 -6.30 -37.54
N ILE A 39 -4.42 -5.77 -37.89
CA ILE A 39 -4.58 -5.00 -39.13
C ILE A 39 -4.26 -3.53 -38.87
N VAL A 40 -3.29 -2.98 -39.59
CA VAL A 40 -2.94 -1.55 -39.56
C VAL A 40 -3.05 -1.03 -41.00
N ASN A 41 -3.90 -0.03 -41.22
CA ASN A 41 -4.15 0.55 -42.55
C ASN A 41 -4.51 -0.48 -43.65
N GLY A 42 -5.23 -1.56 -43.23
CA GLY A 42 -5.67 -2.62 -44.14
C GLY A 42 -4.63 -3.72 -44.40
N GLU A 43 -3.45 -3.64 -43.82
CA GLU A 43 -2.39 -4.64 -43.91
C GLU A 43 -2.25 -5.42 -42.57
N GLU A 44 -2.09 -6.74 -42.67
CA GLU A 44 -1.82 -7.58 -41.50
C GLU A 44 -0.35 -7.42 -41.10
N LYS A 45 -0.12 -7.01 -39.83
CA LYS A 45 1.23 -6.79 -39.29
C LYS A 45 1.45 -7.61 -38.03
N ASN A 46 2.57 -8.29 -37.98
CA ASN A 46 3.01 -8.99 -36.76
C ASN A 46 3.91 -8.06 -35.92
N LEU A 47 3.38 -7.54 -34.84
CA LEU A 47 4.07 -6.62 -33.95
C LEU A 47 4.57 -7.31 -32.66
N ALA A 48 4.43 -8.64 -32.56
CA ALA A 48 4.77 -9.41 -31.36
C ALA A 48 6.24 -9.20 -30.95
N GLY A 49 6.46 -8.87 -29.68
CA GLY A 49 7.79 -8.69 -29.09
C GLY A 49 8.51 -7.41 -29.52
N LEU A 50 7.92 -6.56 -30.37
CA LEU A 50 8.55 -5.32 -30.85
C LEU A 50 8.43 -4.20 -29.82
N LYS A 51 9.44 -3.36 -29.75
CA LYS A 51 9.43 -2.05 -29.08
C LYS A 51 8.92 -0.99 -30.04
N PHE A 52 8.45 0.15 -29.55
CA PHE A 52 7.89 1.23 -30.35
C PHE A 52 8.82 1.65 -31.49
N THR A 53 10.12 1.87 -31.23
CA THR A 53 11.10 2.27 -32.28
C THR A 53 11.44 1.16 -33.29
N LYS A 54 10.93 -0.04 -33.12
CA LYS A 54 11.09 -1.16 -34.04
C LYS A 54 9.86 -1.41 -34.90
N LEU A 55 8.78 -0.65 -34.65
CA LEU A 55 7.61 -0.62 -35.52
C LEU A 55 7.95 0.15 -36.81
N ASP A 56 7.26 -0.16 -37.87
CA ASP A 56 7.34 0.64 -39.12
C ASP A 56 6.73 2.04 -38.90
N GLU A 57 7.10 2.98 -39.79
CA GLU A 57 6.71 4.38 -39.66
C GLU A 57 5.19 4.59 -39.67
N ASP A 58 4.45 3.81 -40.47
CA ASP A 58 2.99 3.90 -40.55
C ASP A 58 2.36 3.48 -39.23
N THR A 59 2.82 2.37 -38.66
CA THR A 59 2.33 1.88 -37.35
C THR A 59 2.68 2.85 -36.21
N GLN A 60 3.89 3.42 -36.22
CA GLN A 60 4.25 4.46 -35.25
C GLN A 60 3.35 5.69 -35.38
N SER A 61 3.09 6.13 -36.63
CA SER A 61 2.23 7.27 -36.90
C SER A 61 0.79 7.06 -36.44
N GLU A 62 0.23 5.88 -36.68
CA GLU A 62 -1.11 5.51 -36.18
C GLU A 62 -1.19 5.59 -34.64
N ILE A 63 -0.17 5.08 -33.95
CA ILE A 63 -0.13 5.14 -32.46
C ILE A 63 -0.02 6.59 -31.97
N LEU A 64 0.81 7.42 -32.60
CA LEU A 64 1.03 8.81 -32.20
C LEU A 64 -0.16 9.72 -32.52
N ASN A 65 -0.92 9.40 -33.56
CA ASN A 65 -2.08 10.18 -34.00
C ASN A 65 -3.41 9.64 -33.42
N ALA A 66 -3.35 8.55 -32.63
CA ALA A 66 -4.55 7.99 -32.00
C ALA A 66 -5.18 9.00 -31.05
N GLU A 67 -6.45 9.28 -31.25
CA GLU A 67 -7.22 10.19 -30.40
C GLU A 67 -7.70 9.49 -29.13
N LEU A 68 -7.55 10.17 -27.99
CA LEU A 68 -8.07 9.73 -26.72
C LEU A 68 -9.22 10.64 -26.28
N GLU A 69 -10.38 10.06 -26.04
CA GLU A 69 -11.51 10.77 -25.49
C GLU A 69 -11.27 11.05 -23.99
N VAL A 70 -11.25 12.34 -23.60
CA VAL A 70 -11.00 12.78 -22.24
C VAL A 70 -12.18 13.59 -21.74
N TYR A 71 -12.80 13.11 -20.66
CA TYR A 71 -13.83 13.86 -19.95
C TYR A 71 -13.18 14.72 -18.86
N ARG A 72 -13.33 16.03 -18.97
CA ARG A 72 -12.88 17.01 -17.96
C ARG A 72 -14.04 17.36 -17.04
N MET A 73 -13.78 17.40 -15.76
CA MET A 73 -14.72 17.84 -14.74
C MET A 73 -14.15 19.07 -14.04
N SER A 74 -15.00 20.10 -13.87
CA SER A 74 -14.69 21.32 -13.14
C SER A 74 -15.68 21.48 -12.00
N ASP A 75 -15.33 22.31 -11.02
CA ASP A 75 -16.18 22.63 -9.87
C ASP A 75 -16.63 21.40 -9.04
N CYS A 76 -15.79 20.37 -9.01
CA CYS A 76 -16.03 19.14 -8.26
C CYS A 76 -15.46 19.25 -6.84
N THR A 77 -16.26 18.83 -5.86
CA THR A 77 -15.76 18.57 -4.51
C THR A 77 -15.01 17.24 -4.48
N GLU A 78 -14.15 17.02 -3.49
CA GLU A 78 -13.49 15.73 -3.29
C GLU A 78 -14.47 14.56 -3.16
N LYS A 79 -15.66 14.83 -2.55
CA LYS A 79 -16.74 13.85 -2.46
C LYS A 79 -17.25 13.45 -3.84
N ASP A 80 -17.40 14.41 -4.76
CA ASP A 80 -17.85 14.14 -6.13
C ASP A 80 -16.81 13.31 -6.89
N VAL A 81 -15.52 13.64 -6.72
CA VAL A 81 -14.41 12.90 -7.32
C VAL A 81 -14.41 11.45 -6.84
N ARG A 82 -14.57 11.21 -5.53
CA ARG A 82 -14.65 9.86 -4.95
C ARG A 82 -15.86 9.08 -5.48
N GLU A 83 -17.02 9.71 -5.56
CA GLU A 83 -18.24 9.06 -6.07
C GLU A 83 -18.10 8.67 -7.54
N ILE A 84 -17.52 9.54 -8.37
CA ILE A 84 -17.26 9.25 -9.78
C ILE A 84 -16.26 8.11 -9.93
N PHE A 85 -15.16 8.14 -9.16
CA PHE A 85 -14.16 7.07 -9.15
C PHE A 85 -14.80 5.73 -8.75
N ARG A 86 -15.65 5.72 -7.73
CA ARG A 86 -16.40 4.52 -7.30
C ARG A 86 -17.30 3.99 -8.42
N ARG A 87 -18.04 4.86 -9.12
CA ARG A 87 -18.95 4.47 -10.21
C ARG A 87 -18.20 3.94 -11.44
N GLN A 88 -17.11 4.56 -11.82
CA GLN A 88 -16.30 4.12 -12.95
C GLN A 88 -15.68 2.74 -12.71
N ASN A 89 -15.35 2.40 -11.48
CA ASN A 89 -14.80 1.11 -11.10
C ASN A 89 -15.85 0.04 -10.77
N ALA A 90 -17.16 0.35 -10.84
CA ALA A 90 -18.25 -0.60 -10.54
C ALA A 90 -18.27 -1.84 -11.47
N GLY A 91 -17.72 -1.75 -12.68
CA GLY A 91 -17.58 -2.86 -13.62
C GLY A 91 -16.37 -3.79 -13.36
N LYS A 92 -15.36 -3.32 -12.65
CA LYS A 92 -14.26 -4.11 -12.08
C LYS A 92 -14.12 -3.69 -10.61
N PRO A 93 -14.56 -4.50 -9.66
CA PRO A 93 -14.49 -4.13 -8.25
C PRO A 93 -13.05 -3.78 -7.87
N LEU A 94 -12.87 -2.59 -7.29
CA LEU A 94 -11.61 -2.25 -6.63
C LEU A 94 -11.32 -3.30 -5.57
N SER A 95 -10.06 -3.61 -5.34
CA SER A 95 -9.70 -4.43 -4.19
C SER A 95 -10.21 -3.72 -2.91
N SER A 96 -10.51 -4.49 -1.87
CA SER A 96 -10.96 -3.93 -0.58
C SER A 96 -10.03 -2.82 -0.08
N ARG A 97 -8.72 -2.94 -0.33
CA ARG A 97 -7.72 -1.91 0.01
C ARG A 97 -7.95 -0.58 -0.70
N HIS A 98 -8.21 -0.60 -2.00
CA HIS A 98 -8.49 0.61 -2.77
C HIS A 98 -9.84 1.24 -2.38
N MET A 99 -10.84 0.41 -2.08
CA MET A 99 -12.12 0.90 -1.59
C MET A 99 -12.01 1.54 -0.21
N ARG A 100 -11.10 1.05 0.63
CA ARG A 100 -10.85 1.62 1.97
C ARG A 100 -10.37 3.06 1.87
N VAL A 101 -9.36 3.33 1.02
CA VAL A 101 -8.84 4.69 0.80
C VAL A 101 -9.94 5.67 0.36
N VAL A 102 -10.90 5.20 -0.44
CA VAL A 102 -12.05 6.04 -0.87
C VAL A 102 -13.02 6.34 0.27
N ASN A 103 -13.11 5.46 1.26
CA ASN A 103 -14.03 5.59 2.40
C ASN A 103 -13.40 6.25 3.64
N GLU A 104 -12.08 6.45 3.65
CA GLU A 104 -11.37 7.15 4.72
C GLU A 104 -11.70 8.64 4.75
N SER A 105 -11.64 9.26 5.93
CA SER A 105 -11.64 10.73 6.02
C SER A 105 -10.33 11.29 5.44
N ASP A 106 -10.37 12.53 4.96
CA ASP A 106 -9.19 13.18 4.36
C ASP A 106 -8.06 13.31 5.38
N VAL A 107 -8.40 13.62 6.63
CA VAL A 107 -7.44 13.75 7.72
C VAL A 107 -6.79 12.38 7.99
N PHE A 108 -7.58 11.33 8.16
CA PHE A 108 -7.05 9.98 8.39
C PHE A 108 -6.18 9.51 7.21
N ASN A 109 -6.65 9.72 5.98
CA ASN A 109 -5.90 9.36 4.77
C ASN A 109 -4.55 10.08 4.69
N SER A 110 -4.50 11.38 4.99
CA SER A 110 -3.27 12.17 5.03
C SER A 110 -2.30 11.67 6.09
N GLU A 111 -2.78 11.42 7.30
CA GLU A 111 -1.96 10.94 8.41
C GLU A 111 -1.38 9.54 8.16
N ILE A 112 -2.18 8.61 7.61
CA ILE A 112 -1.67 7.29 7.21
C ILE A 112 -0.61 7.42 6.11
N SER A 113 -0.80 8.31 5.14
CA SER A 113 0.18 8.55 4.09
C SER A 113 1.51 9.06 4.64
N ASN A 114 1.47 10.02 5.59
CA ASN A 114 2.66 10.53 6.26
C ASN A 114 3.44 9.42 6.99
N LEU A 115 2.72 8.51 7.67
CA LEU A 115 3.36 7.37 8.35
C LEU A 115 3.97 6.36 7.37
N VAL A 116 3.31 6.09 6.23
CA VAL A 116 3.82 5.21 5.18
C VAL A 116 5.09 5.78 4.53
N ASP A 117 5.15 7.10 4.36
CA ASP A 117 6.28 7.80 3.76
C ASP A 117 7.41 8.10 4.76
N HIS A 118 7.28 7.65 6.00
CA HIS A 118 8.32 7.82 7.03
C HIS A 118 9.60 7.02 6.69
N GLY A 119 10.77 7.60 6.98
CA GLY A 119 12.08 7.02 6.62
C GLY A 119 12.33 5.59 7.12
N PHE A 120 11.80 5.22 8.29
CA PHE A 120 11.88 3.82 8.75
C PHE A 120 11.12 2.86 7.83
N MET A 121 10.00 3.29 7.27
CA MET A 121 9.20 2.45 6.36
C MET A 121 9.95 2.16 5.05
N ASP A 122 10.87 3.02 4.61
CA ASP A 122 11.75 2.73 3.47
C ASP A 122 12.73 1.58 3.73
N LYS A 123 13.08 1.34 4.99
CA LYS A 123 13.99 0.25 5.40
C LYS A 123 13.31 -1.12 5.45
N VAL A 124 11.99 -1.15 5.61
CA VAL A 124 11.22 -2.39 5.86
C VAL A 124 10.22 -2.75 4.76
N LEU A 125 9.83 -1.79 3.91
CA LEU A 125 8.84 -2.01 2.85
C LEU A 125 9.51 -2.36 1.51
N SER A 126 9.01 -3.42 0.89
CA SER A 126 9.39 -3.73 -0.49
C SER A 126 8.59 -2.88 -1.50
N PRO A 127 9.10 -2.66 -2.73
CA PRO A 127 8.34 -2.00 -3.79
C PRO A 127 6.97 -2.65 -4.08
N THR A 128 6.88 -3.97 -3.94
CA THR A 128 5.63 -4.71 -4.12
C THR A 128 4.61 -4.36 -3.03
N MET A 129 5.04 -4.20 -1.77
CA MET A 129 4.15 -3.83 -0.65
C MET A 129 3.58 -2.42 -0.86
N ARG A 130 4.38 -1.47 -1.34
CA ARG A 130 3.92 -0.12 -1.71
C ARG A 130 2.95 -0.15 -2.89
N LYS A 131 3.26 -0.92 -3.93
CA LYS A 131 2.41 -1.01 -5.13
C LYS A 131 1.03 -1.61 -4.86
N ASN A 132 0.91 -2.57 -3.95
CA ASN A 132 -0.36 -3.28 -3.69
C ASN A 132 -1.13 -2.74 -2.47
N GLY A 133 -0.65 -1.66 -1.83
CA GLY A 133 -1.28 -1.02 -0.68
C GLY A 133 -1.13 -1.78 0.64
N SER A 134 -0.22 -2.77 0.72
CA SER A 134 0.06 -3.49 1.97
C SER A 134 0.74 -2.60 3.01
N ASP A 135 1.47 -1.59 2.57
CA ASP A 135 2.09 -0.57 3.41
C ASP A 135 1.08 0.15 4.30
N ARG A 136 -0.03 0.62 3.71
CA ARG A 136 -1.13 1.25 4.45
C ARG A 136 -1.80 0.27 5.42
N ASP A 137 -2.05 -0.96 4.97
CA ASP A 137 -2.63 -1.99 5.82
C ASP A 137 -1.78 -2.24 7.08
N ILE A 138 -0.45 -2.25 6.97
CA ILE A 138 0.47 -2.42 8.10
C ILE A 138 0.28 -1.30 9.14
N ILE A 139 0.21 -0.06 8.71
CA ILE A 139 -0.01 1.09 9.61
C ILE A 139 -1.39 0.99 10.28
N ILE A 140 -2.44 0.70 9.50
CA ILE A 140 -3.80 0.56 10.05
C ILE A 140 -3.87 -0.61 11.04
N GLN A 141 -3.27 -1.75 10.72
CA GLN A 141 -3.18 -2.91 11.63
C GLN A 141 -2.43 -2.55 12.93
N THR A 142 -1.40 -1.73 12.84
CA THR A 142 -0.71 -1.20 14.03
C THR A 142 -1.64 -0.34 14.88
N LEU A 143 -2.41 0.55 14.28
CA LEU A 143 -3.41 1.38 14.98
C LEU A 143 -4.53 0.53 15.59
N MET A 144 -4.95 -0.55 14.92
CA MET A 144 -5.88 -1.53 15.48
C MET A 144 -5.33 -2.14 16.79
N LEU A 145 -4.08 -2.61 16.78
CA LEU A 145 -3.43 -3.15 17.97
C LEU A 145 -3.31 -2.12 19.10
N ILE A 146 -2.95 -0.88 18.76
CA ILE A 146 -2.86 0.24 19.72
C ILE A 146 -4.23 0.57 20.33
N SER A 147 -5.30 0.41 19.55
CA SER A 147 -6.68 0.74 19.93
C SER A 147 -7.41 -0.40 20.62
N THR A 148 -6.88 -1.64 20.54
CA THR A 148 -7.46 -2.80 21.17
C THR A 148 -7.41 -2.65 22.70
N ASN A 149 -8.53 -2.82 23.34
CA ASN A 149 -8.68 -2.91 24.78
C ASN A 149 -9.54 -4.14 25.14
N GLN A 150 -9.89 -4.32 26.43
CA GLN A 150 -10.70 -5.47 26.87
C GLN A 150 -12.09 -5.52 26.19
N ASP A 151 -12.60 -4.38 25.74
CA ASP A 151 -13.92 -4.24 25.15
C ASP A 151 -13.89 -4.28 23.61
N ASN A 152 -12.71 -4.08 22.98
CA ASN A 152 -12.51 -4.06 21.53
C ASN A 152 -11.71 -5.28 21.07
N ASP A 153 -12.33 -6.15 20.31
CA ASP A 153 -11.69 -7.38 19.81
C ASP A 153 -11.18 -7.24 18.34
N TYR A 154 -10.51 -6.12 18.03
CA TYR A 154 -9.91 -5.86 16.72
C TYR A 154 -8.57 -6.60 16.54
N THR A 155 -8.51 -7.86 16.89
CA THR A 155 -7.28 -8.66 16.75
C THR A 155 -7.26 -9.50 15.47
N SER A 156 -8.29 -9.42 14.64
CA SER A 156 -8.32 -10.00 13.28
C SER A 156 -7.92 -8.97 12.25
N PHE A 157 -7.02 -9.36 11.33
CA PHE A 157 -6.56 -8.52 10.22
C PHE A 157 -7.23 -8.89 8.89
N ARG A 158 -8.41 -9.49 8.93
CA ARG A 158 -9.22 -9.71 7.73
C ARG A 158 -9.69 -8.37 7.17
N SER A 159 -9.81 -8.29 5.86
CA SER A 159 -10.18 -7.04 5.19
C SER A 159 -11.42 -6.37 5.80
N LYS A 160 -12.47 -7.17 6.08
CA LYS A 160 -13.70 -6.67 6.69
C LYS A 160 -13.49 -6.04 8.09
N ASP A 161 -12.57 -6.59 8.87
CA ASP A 161 -12.32 -6.12 10.23
C ASP A 161 -11.46 -4.84 10.20
N ILE A 162 -10.55 -4.73 9.23
CA ILE A 162 -9.81 -3.50 8.94
C ILE A 162 -10.77 -2.41 8.45
N ASP A 163 -11.68 -2.73 7.52
CA ASP A 163 -12.67 -1.79 6.98
C ASP A 163 -13.59 -1.27 8.08
N LEU A 164 -14.02 -2.16 8.99
CA LEU A 164 -14.84 -1.80 10.14
C LEU A 164 -14.10 -0.86 11.09
N PHE A 165 -12.83 -1.19 11.44
CA PHE A 165 -12.01 -0.32 12.28
C PHE A 165 -11.85 1.08 11.68
N VAL A 166 -11.54 1.18 10.40
CA VAL A 166 -11.39 2.49 9.73
C VAL A 166 -12.68 3.28 9.77
N SER A 167 -13.83 2.65 9.53
CA SER A 167 -15.12 3.34 9.51
C SER A 167 -15.59 3.79 10.90
N GLU A 168 -15.28 3.03 11.96
CA GLU A 168 -15.78 3.30 13.32
C GLU A 168 -14.78 4.04 14.20
N HIS A 169 -13.47 3.82 14.00
CA HIS A 169 -12.41 4.27 14.90
C HIS A 169 -11.24 4.97 14.20
N GLY A 170 -11.28 5.10 12.86
CA GLY A 170 -10.19 5.71 12.11
C GLY A 170 -9.83 7.08 12.65
N ASP A 171 -10.80 7.98 12.71
CA ASP A 171 -10.57 9.36 13.17
C ASP A 171 -10.17 9.45 14.65
N GLU A 172 -10.70 8.59 15.52
CA GLU A 172 -10.31 8.54 16.93
C GLU A 172 -8.85 8.09 17.12
N SER A 173 -8.35 7.27 16.19
CA SER A 173 -6.98 6.76 16.24
C SER A 173 -5.92 7.82 15.90
N ILE A 174 -6.31 8.95 15.28
CA ILE A 174 -5.43 10.06 14.93
C ILE A 174 -4.67 10.59 16.16
N GLY A 175 -5.32 10.65 17.32
CA GLY A 175 -4.67 11.06 18.56
C GLY A 175 -3.48 10.18 19.00
N LYS A 176 -3.28 9.01 18.38
CA LYS A 176 -2.19 8.07 18.68
C LYS A 176 -1.02 8.21 17.71
N ILE A 177 -1.22 8.94 16.61
CA ILE A 177 -0.25 9.03 15.49
C ILE A 177 1.03 9.73 15.92
N THR A 178 0.95 10.81 16.69
CA THR A 178 2.15 11.53 17.18
C THR A 178 3.11 10.59 17.92
N ALA A 179 2.60 9.77 18.83
CA ALA A 179 3.44 8.81 19.56
C ALA A 179 3.93 7.64 18.67
N LEU A 180 3.17 7.29 17.63
CA LEU A 180 3.61 6.31 16.65
C LEU A 180 4.71 6.89 15.75
N THR A 181 4.60 8.15 15.33
CA THR A 181 5.66 8.84 14.57
C THR A 181 6.96 8.90 15.39
N GLU A 182 6.88 9.30 16.67
CA GLU A 182 8.04 9.30 17.56
C GLU A 182 8.66 7.89 17.69
N ALA A 183 7.84 6.84 17.73
CA ALA A 183 8.32 5.47 17.74
C ALA A 183 9.05 5.09 16.42
N LEU A 184 8.53 5.53 15.28
CA LEU A 184 9.18 5.35 13.98
C LEU A 184 10.51 6.12 13.89
N ASP A 185 10.58 7.36 14.42
CA ASP A 185 11.83 8.14 14.50
C ASP A 185 12.90 7.36 15.27
N ARG A 186 12.55 6.84 16.45
CA ARG A 186 13.47 6.07 17.29
C ARG A 186 13.92 4.75 16.63
N LEU A 187 13.02 4.07 15.92
CA LEU A 187 13.40 2.90 15.10
C LEU A 187 14.33 3.31 13.97
N ASN A 188 14.05 4.41 13.29
CA ASN A 188 14.84 4.89 12.18
C ASN A 188 16.26 5.24 12.61
N GLU A 189 16.43 5.89 13.76
CA GLU A 189 17.72 6.19 14.38
C GLU A 189 18.47 4.92 14.81
N SER A 190 17.73 3.93 15.38
CA SER A 190 18.36 2.68 15.86
C SER A 190 18.91 1.78 14.75
N PHE A 191 18.45 1.97 13.51
CA PHE A 191 18.81 1.18 12.34
C PHE A 191 19.25 2.07 11.16
N GLU A 192 20.09 3.09 11.40
CA GLU A 192 20.39 4.18 10.46
C GLU A 192 20.72 3.74 9.03
N GLU A 193 21.58 2.73 8.85
CA GLU A 193 22.04 2.27 7.53
C GLU A 193 21.56 0.84 7.17
N GLU A 194 20.69 0.28 7.98
CA GLU A 194 20.24 -1.12 7.81
C GLU A 194 18.95 -1.20 7.00
N THR A 195 18.91 -2.10 6.02
CA THR A 195 17.66 -2.55 5.41
C THR A 195 17.18 -3.79 6.15
N LEU A 196 16.02 -3.70 6.77
CA LEU A 196 15.47 -4.77 7.61
C LEU A 196 14.48 -5.62 6.81
N LYS A 197 14.69 -6.92 6.77
CA LYS A 197 13.76 -7.87 6.12
C LYS A 197 12.72 -8.38 7.11
N ILE A 198 12.03 -7.45 7.80
CA ILE A 198 10.95 -7.83 8.73
C ILE A 198 9.76 -8.37 7.90
N PRO A 199 9.26 -9.57 8.20
CA PRO A 199 8.07 -10.08 7.52
C PRO A 199 6.87 -9.15 7.71
N SER A 200 6.13 -8.89 6.63
CA SER A 200 4.98 -7.97 6.67
C SER A 200 3.93 -8.34 7.74
N THR A 201 3.79 -9.64 8.02
CA THR A 201 2.89 -10.14 9.07
C THR A 201 3.36 -9.85 10.49
N SER A 202 4.66 -9.59 10.67
CA SER A 202 5.29 -9.26 11.97
C SER A 202 5.40 -7.75 12.20
N LEU A 203 5.43 -6.98 11.11
CA LEU A 203 5.69 -5.56 11.17
C LEU A 203 4.69 -4.77 12.04
N PRO A 204 3.36 -5.03 12.00
CA PRO A 204 2.43 -4.35 12.90
C PRO A 204 2.72 -4.58 14.38
N MET A 205 3.23 -5.77 14.75
CA MET A 205 3.58 -6.11 16.14
C MET A 205 4.85 -5.38 16.59
N VAL A 206 5.85 -5.32 15.73
CA VAL A 206 7.10 -4.56 15.96
C VAL A 206 6.79 -3.08 16.15
N LEU A 207 5.97 -2.48 15.29
CA LEU A 207 5.55 -1.08 15.38
C LEU A 207 4.73 -0.83 16.66
N TYR A 208 3.85 -1.74 17.03
CA TYR A 208 3.12 -1.68 18.31
C TYR A 208 4.06 -1.70 19.51
N SER A 209 5.06 -2.59 19.53
CA SER A 209 6.05 -2.67 20.61
C SER A 209 6.86 -1.39 20.71
N ALA A 210 7.29 -0.83 19.58
CA ALA A 210 7.96 0.45 19.52
C ALA A 210 7.10 1.60 20.09
N TYR A 211 5.82 1.67 19.69
CA TYR A 211 4.86 2.62 20.23
C TYR A 211 4.72 2.50 21.76
N ARG A 212 4.58 1.29 22.28
CA ARG A 212 4.43 1.05 23.73
C ARG A 212 5.66 1.51 24.50
N ILE A 213 6.85 1.14 24.05
CA ILE A 213 8.11 1.54 24.71
C ILE A 213 8.28 3.06 24.65
N THR A 214 7.94 3.70 23.56
CA THR A 214 7.98 5.16 23.41
C THR A 214 7.02 5.83 24.39
N LYS A 215 5.77 5.38 24.44
CA LYS A 215 4.77 5.90 25.36
C LYS A 215 5.17 5.72 26.83
N ASP A 216 5.77 4.58 27.18
CA ASP A 216 6.23 4.28 28.53
C ASP A 216 7.61 4.93 28.84
N LYS A 217 8.20 5.67 27.90
CA LYS A 217 9.52 6.32 28.00
C LYS A 217 10.65 5.37 28.41
N LYS A 218 10.58 4.12 27.94
CA LYS A 218 11.58 3.09 28.21
C LYS A 218 12.72 3.11 27.20
N SER A 219 13.81 2.39 27.51
CA SER A 219 14.93 2.20 26.57
C SER A 219 14.51 1.35 25.36
N PHE A 220 14.99 1.74 24.18
CA PHE A 220 14.76 1.00 22.94
C PHE A 220 15.75 -0.15 22.72
N SER A 221 16.87 -0.18 23.49
CA SER A 221 17.94 -1.15 23.26
C SER A 221 17.44 -2.59 23.23
N ARG A 222 16.57 -2.96 24.18
CA ARG A 222 16.00 -4.30 24.21
C ARG A 222 15.17 -4.62 22.96
N LEU A 223 14.33 -3.72 22.50
CA LEU A 223 13.54 -3.93 21.26
C LEU A 223 14.45 -4.11 20.04
N VAL A 224 15.52 -3.31 19.94
CA VAL A 224 16.50 -3.41 18.85
C VAL A 224 17.19 -4.77 18.86
N ASP A 225 17.64 -5.23 20.03
CA ASP A 225 18.26 -6.54 20.19
C ASP A 225 17.30 -7.68 19.84
N GLU A 226 16.04 -7.58 20.27
CA GLU A 226 15.01 -8.56 19.96
C GLU A 226 14.65 -8.60 18.48
N ILE A 227 14.59 -7.44 17.79
CA ILE A 227 14.37 -7.40 16.35
C ILE A 227 15.51 -8.13 15.63
N ARG A 228 16.78 -7.88 16.02
CA ARG A 228 17.93 -8.58 15.42
C ARG A 228 17.90 -10.08 15.69
N THR A 229 17.69 -10.44 16.94
CA THR A 229 17.56 -11.87 17.35
C THR A 229 16.44 -12.58 16.59
N PHE A 230 15.29 -11.92 16.45
CA PHE A 230 14.16 -12.45 15.68
C PHE A 230 14.50 -12.66 14.21
N LEU A 231 15.18 -11.69 13.58
CA LEU A 231 15.56 -11.81 12.16
C LEU A 231 16.60 -12.91 11.94
N ASP A 232 17.61 -13.00 12.81
CA ASP A 232 18.65 -14.04 12.74
C ASP A 232 18.08 -15.44 12.96
N GLY A 233 17.12 -15.57 13.87
CA GLY A 233 16.49 -16.85 14.23
C GLY A 233 15.22 -17.18 13.44
N TYR A 234 14.76 -16.32 12.53
CA TYR A 234 13.43 -16.42 11.90
C TYR A 234 13.18 -17.76 11.22
N ASP A 235 14.18 -18.28 10.51
CA ASP A 235 14.04 -19.53 9.76
C ASP A 235 13.94 -20.79 10.65
N SER A 236 14.40 -20.72 11.88
CA SER A 236 14.34 -21.79 12.88
C SER A 236 13.30 -21.57 13.97
N ASN A 237 12.52 -20.49 13.91
CA ASN A 237 11.52 -20.15 14.93
C ASN A 237 10.18 -20.87 14.66
N ASP A 238 10.14 -22.17 14.93
CA ASP A 238 8.95 -23.00 14.70
C ASP A 238 7.74 -22.53 15.52
N TYR A 239 7.99 -22.03 16.76
CA TYR A 239 6.92 -21.49 17.59
C TYR A 239 6.24 -20.28 16.95
N TYR A 240 7.00 -19.37 16.37
CA TYR A 240 6.42 -18.21 15.69
C TYR A 240 5.77 -18.60 14.35
N LYS A 241 6.41 -19.52 13.61
CA LYS A 241 5.95 -19.95 12.29
C LYS A 241 4.59 -20.66 12.31
N GLN A 242 4.16 -21.25 13.42
CA GLN A 242 2.81 -21.82 13.51
C GLN A 242 1.72 -20.78 13.27
N PHE A 243 1.96 -19.50 13.60
CA PHE A 243 1.03 -18.39 13.38
C PHE A 243 1.13 -17.76 11.97
N LEU A 244 1.98 -18.31 11.11
CA LEU A 244 2.18 -17.87 9.72
C LEU A 244 1.58 -18.84 8.71
N GLN A 245 0.94 -19.91 9.16
CA GLN A 245 0.27 -20.88 8.30
C GLN A 245 -1.03 -20.30 7.71
N SER A 246 -1.83 -21.12 7.06
CA SER A 246 -3.09 -20.69 6.45
C SER A 246 -3.94 -19.86 7.43
N GLY A 247 -4.47 -18.72 6.93
CA GLY A 247 -5.29 -17.83 7.74
C GLY A 247 -4.49 -16.85 8.59
N THR A 248 -3.34 -16.37 8.13
CA THR A 248 -2.47 -15.40 8.85
C THR A 248 -3.20 -14.17 9.37
N SER A 249 -4.34 -13.80 8.77
CA SER A 249 -5.16 -12.65 9.17
C SER A 249 -6.28 -13.01 10.15
N ASN A 250 -6.46 -14.29 10.52
CA ASN A 250 -7.46 -14.65 11.50
C ASN A 250 -7.02 -14.21 12.91
N GLN A 251 -7.98 -14.10 13.83
CA GLN A 251 -7.78 -13.61 15.18
C GLN A 251 -6.74 -14.43 15.96
N GLU A 252 -6.79 -15.76 15.87
CA GLU A 252 -5.88 -16.67 16.59
C GLU A 252 -4.42 -16.44 16.18
N ASN A 253 -4.14 -16.43 14.86
CA ASN A 253 -2.80 -16.22 14.34
C ASN A 253 -2.29 -14.79 14.61
N VAL A 254 -3.15 -13.79 14.51
CA VAL A 254 -2.78 -12.41 14.83
C VAL A 254 -2.44 -12.29 16.32
N ARG A 255 -3.29 -12.87 17.19
CA ARG A 255 -3.08 -12.87 18.64
C ARG A 255 -1.78 -13.61 19.02
N GLY A 256 -1.52 -14.78 18.44
CA GLY A 256 -0.29 -15.53 18.72
C GLY A 256 0.98 -14.74 18.36
N ARG A 257 1.00 -14.06 17.20
CA ARG A 257 2.11 -13.17 16.85
C ARG A 257 2.21 -11.95 17.76
N PHE A 258 1.09 -11.37 18.14
CA PHE A 258 1.03 -10.24 19.07
C PHE A 258 1.55 -10.61 20.45
N ASP A 259 1.12 -11.74 21.02
CA ASP A 259 1.56 -12.22 22.32
C ASP A 259 3.05 -12.53 22.34
N TYR A 260 3.57 -13.15 21.27
CA TYR A 260 5.02 -13.37 21.11
C TYR A 260 5.81 -12.07 21.30
N TRP A 261 5.47 -11.01 20.56
CA TRP A 261 6.18 -9.74 20.64
C TRP A 261 5.95 -9.01 21.97
N ARG A 262 4.77 -9.13 22.54
CA ARG A 262 4.44 -8.53 23.85
C ARG A 262 5.23 -9.16 25.00
N GLU A 263 5.49 -10.46 24.94
CA GLU A 263 6.22 -11.18 25.99
C GLU A 263 7.75 -11.02 25.84
N THR A 264 8.21 -10.82 24.62
CA THR A 264 9.64 -10.71 24.31
C THR A 264 10.18 -9.31 24.63
N VAL A 265 9.38 -8.27 24.53
CA VAL A 265 9.71 -6.85 24.71
C VAL A 265 9.06 -6.28 25.98
#